data_b34aaa694c29772cd81140a0a943022a
#
_entry.id   b34aaa694c29772cd81140a0a943022a
#
_cell.length_a   1.000
_cell.length_b   1.000
_cell.length_c   1.000
_cell.angle_alpha   90.00
_cell.angle_beta   90.00
_cell.angle_gamma   90.00
#
_symmetry.space_group_name_H-M   'P 1'
#
loop_
_entity.id
_entity.type
_entity.pdbx_description
1 polymer ?
#
loop_
_entity_poly.entity_id
_entity_poly.type
_entity_poly.pdbx_seq_one_letter_code
_entity_poly.pdbx_strand_id
1 'polypeptide(L)'
;MLAGLAGVALIMAWRAALEDTLYIPRLDRVAAPILDGDAPDAAWRLAKPIIVPTGFGGNLGGKGNSAVEIRAVHDGKWVYFRFTWEDPTRSLKHLPLVKREDGWHVLHDRYDRADERAFFEDKFAALITNLPIVIPGDHTYRGGPTPIADKPGTLSQRGLHLTSAPGVAMEVWQWKASSGGLRGRIDKNHFDRPADPTRAQTAGEVLYRGGYIPDSRATSLYGDNFEAQPVGGYERPIPPKRLPTDWKATYAALGKVDLEPDQGDSEGSRWWMTMAESEPYSSDRDARIPVGAVIPGSLILAEDPAQRADIKGAARWGVGKWTLEVARRLDAEYPDVPIGSNTRMWVAVFDHAQTYHTRHIRPVRLELQR
;
A
#
# COMPACT_ATOMS: atom_id res chain seq x y z
N MET A 1 -22.84 5.06 43.85
CA MET A 1 -22.13 5.60 42.69
C MET A 1 -20.76 4.92 42.40
N LEU A 2 -19.94 4.63 43.39
CA LEU A 2 -18.63 3.96 43.21
C LEU A 2 -18.69 2.53 42.60
N ALA A 3 -19.70 1.73 42.96
CA ALA A 3 -19.85 0.36 42.41
C ALA A 3 -20.21 0.33 40.91
N GLY A 4 -20.94 1.34 40.43
CA GLY A 4 -21.28 1.46 38.99
C GLY A 4 -20.07 1.83 38.13
N LEU A 5 -19.19 2.68 38.62
CA LEU A 5 -17.96 3.09 37.93
C LEU A 5 -16.94 1.93 37.83
N ALA A 6 -16.83 1.12 38.89
CA ALA A 6 -15.98 -0.07 38.91
C ALA A 6 -16.49 -1.15 37.92
N GLY A 7 -17.80 -1.35 37.83
CA GLY A 7 -18.41 -2.28 36.88
C GLY A 7 -18.21 -1.86 35.42
N VAL A 8 -18.37 -0.58 35.11
CA VAL A 8 -18.11 -0.04 33.76
C VAL A 8 -16.62 -0.13 33.40
N ALA A 9 -15.73 0.17 34.34
CA ALA A 9 -14.29 0.03 34.14
C ALA A 9 -13.86 -1.43 33.93
N LEU A 10 -14.44 -2.40 34.64
CA LEU A 10 -14.20 -3.83 34.43
C LEU A 10 -14.72 -4.32 33.08
N ILE A 11 -15.90 -3.88 32.66
CA ILE A 11 -16.48 -4.22 31.36
C ILE A 11 -15.66 -3.59 30.22
N MET A 12 -15.18 -2.36 30.39
CA MET A 12 -14.28 -1.73 29.41
C MET A 12 -12.90 -2.41 29.38
N ALA A 13 -12.34 -2.77 30.52
CA ALA A 13 -11.10 -3.53 30.60
C ALA A 13 -11.25 -4.93 30.03
N TRP A 14 -12.39 -5.60 30.26
CA TRP A 14 -12.69 -6.91 29.71
C TRP A 14 -12.91 -6.86 28.19
N ARG A 15 -13.60 -5.85 27.67
CA ARG A 15 -13.73 -5.62 26.22
C ARG A 15 -12.42 -5.20 25.57
N ALA A 16 -11.54 -4.50 26.26
CA ALA A 16 -10.19 -4.18 25.79
C ALA A 16 -9.26 -5.39 25.78
N ALA A 17 -9.51 -6.39 26.62
CA ALA A 17 -8.75 -7.63 26.66
C ALA A 17 -9.13 -8.66 25.58
N LEU A 18 -10.24 -8.48 24.89
CA LEU A 18 -10.67 -9.34 23.78
C LEU A 18 -10.10 -8.80 22.47
N GLU A 19 -8.79 -9.01 22.27
CA GLU A 19 -8.18 -8.85 20.94
C GLU A 19 -8.77 -9.89 20.00
N ASP A 20 -9.15 -9.49 18.79
CA ASP A 20 -9.50 -10.43 17.74
C ASP A 20 -8.28 -11.30 17.46
N THR A 21 -8.45 -12.63 17.48
CA THR A 21 -7.33 -13.56 17.30
C THR A 21 -7.50 -14.33 16.00
N LEU A 22 -6.50 -14.24 15.13
CA LEU A 22 -6.38 -15.09 13.95
C LEU A 22 -5.59 -16.35 14.31
N TYR A 23 -6.28 -17.47 14.39
CA TYR A 23 -5.64 -18.76 14.56
C TYR A 23 -5.09 -19.25 13.22
N ILE A 24 -3.78 -19.56 13.20
CA ILE A 24 -3.05 -19.93 12.01
C ILE A 24 -2.68 -21.40 12.09
N PRO A 25 -3.47 -22.31 11.47
CA PRO A 25 -3.21 -23.73 11.51
C PRO A 25 -1.99 -24.13 10.69
N ARG A 26 -1.33 -25.21 11.13
CA ARG A 26 -0.20 -25.79 10.44
C ARG A 26 -0.65 -26.67 9.26
N LEU A 27 0.11 -26.58 8.17
CA LEU A 27 -0.03 -27.41 6.97
C LEU A 27 0.74 -28.72 7.15
N ASP A 28 0.14 -29.73 7.78
CA ASP A 28 0.83 -31.01 8.03
C ASP A 28 0.90 -31.90 6.79
N ARG A 29 -0.24 -32.03 6.09
CA ARG A 29 -0.40 -32.93 4.93
C ARG A 29 -1.00 -32.25 3.73
N VAL A 30 -1.26 -30.98 3.81
CA VAL A 30 -1.82 -30.15 2.74
C VAL A 30 -0.71 -29.34 2.13
N ALA A 31 -0.64 -29.30 0.80
CA ALA A 31 0.33 -28.46 0.10
C ALA A 31 0.15 -26.98 0.45
N ALA A 32 1.23 -26.24 0.46
CA ALA A 32 1.19 -24.78 0.58
C ALA A 32 0.35 -24.17 -0.55
N PRO A 33 -0.36 -23.07 -0.30
CA PRO A 33 -1.15 -22.41 -1.32
C PRO A 33 -0.26 -21.90 -2.47
N ILE A 34 -0.80 -21.94 -3.67
CA ILE A 34 -0.20 -21.26 -4.83
C ILE A 34 -0.58 -19.79 -4.75
N LEU A 35 0.40 -18.93 -4.85
CA LEU A 35 0.13 -17.49 -4.81
C LEU A 35 -0.27 -17.01 -6.22
N ASP A 36 -1.57 -16.92 -6.47
CA ASP A 36 -2.13 -16.44 -7.74
C ASP A 36 -3.30 -15.47 -7.57
N GLY A 37 -3.73 -15.25 -6.33
CA GLY A 37 -4.85 -14.38 -5.98
C GLY A 37 -6.23 -14.91 -6.35
N ASP A 38 -6.32 -16.16 -6.84
CA ASP A 38 -7.57 -16.70 -7.40
C ASP A 38 -8.05 -17.97 -6.72
N ALA A 39 -7.18 -18.88 -6.46
CA ALA A 39 -7.59 -20.26 -6.28
C ALA A 39 -8.23 -20.58 -4.93
N PRO A 40 -9.24 -21.43 -4.92
CA PRO A 40 -9.75 -22.06 -3.72
C PRO A 40 -8.83 -23.21 -3.30
N ASP A 41 -7.55 -22.94 -3.03
CA ASP A 41 -6.61 -23.94 -2.57
C ASP A 41 -7.12 -24.69 -1.34
N ALA A 42 -6.80 -25.97 -1.25
CA ALA A 42 -7.18 -26.80 -0.11
C ALA A 42 -6.65 -26.24 1.22
N ALA A 43 -5.50 -25.58 1.19
CA ALA A 43 -4.90 -24.90 2.34
C ALA A 43 -5.84 -23.88 2.99
N TRP A 44 -6.54 -23.08 2.20
CA TRP A 44 -7.43 -22.04 2.71
C TRP A 44 -8.68 -22.59 3.41
N ARG A 45 -9.06 -23.85 3.17
CA ARG A 45 -10.17 -24.50 3.89
C ARG A 45 -9.83 -24.83 5.34
N LEU A 46 -8.55 -24.96 5.67
CA LEU A 46 -8.09 -25.16 7.04
C LEU A 46 -8.16 -23.87 7.86
N ALA A 47 -8.02 -22.74 7.22
CA ALA A 47 -7.98 -21.43 7.88
C ALA A 47 -9.39 -20.92 8.18
N LYS A 48 -9.72 -20.76 9.45
CA LYS A 48 -10.95 -20.04 9.86
C LYS A 48 -10.74 -18.55 9.60
N PRO A 49 -11.59 -17.90 8.78
CA PRO A 49 -11.44 -16.49 8.51
C PRO A 49 -11.80 -15.63 9.72
N ILE A 50 -11.21 -14.46 9.77
CA ILE A 50 -11.71 -13.34 10.54
C ILE A 50 -12.09 -12.22 9.57
N ILE A 51 -13.06 -11.40 9.94
CA ILE A 51 -13.49 -10.23 9.17
C ILE A 51 -13.18 -9.00 9.99
N VAL A 52 -12.34 -8.16 9.44
CA VAL A 52 -11.85 -6.93 10.05
C VAL A 52 -12.57 -5.74 9.40
N PRO A 53 -13.46 -5.05 10.13
CA PRO A 53 -14.05 -3.83 9.63
C PRO A 53 -13.00 -2.72 9.63
N THR A 54 -12.90 -2.02 8.50
CA THR A 54 -12.05 -0.84 8.34
C THR A 54 -12.90 0.34 7.86
N GLY A 55 -12.54 1.55 8.26
CA GLY A 55 -13.34 2.73 7.94
C GLY A 55 -12.55 4.02 7.96
N PHE A 56 -13.25 5.16 7.79
CA PHE A 56 -12.67 6.50 7.77
C PHE A 56 -11.64 6.73 6.67
N GLY A 57 -11.69 5.93 5.60
CA GLY A 57 -10.92 6.12 4.40
C GLY A 57 -11.61 7.05 3.41
N GLY A 58 -11.03 7.18 2.23
CA GLY A 58 -11.64 7.82 1.08
C GLY A 58 -12.18 6.82 0.08
N ASN A 59 -12.90 7.31 -0.92
CA ASN A 59 -13.36 6.55 -2.06
C ASN A 59 -14.21 5.31 -1.67
N LEU A 60 -13.93 4.13 -2.16
CA LEU A 60 -14.68 2.89 -1.90
C LEU A 60 -16.18 3.05 -2.21
N GLY A 61 -16.48 3.61 -3.39
CA GLY A 61 -17.83 3.93 -3.82
C GLY A 61 -18.53 4.99 -2.94
N GLY A 62 -17.75 5.94 -2.41
CA GLY A 62 -18.23 7.02 -1.55
C GLY A 62 -18.50 6.61 -0.09
N LYS A 63 -18.29 5.35 0.27
CA LYS A 63 -18.55 4.84 1.63
C LYS A 63 -17.39 5.05 2.57
N GLY A 64 -16.15 5.11 2.07
CA GLY A 64 -14.93 5.26 2.85
C GLY A 64 -14.64 4.11 3.82
N ASN A 65 -15.28 2.96 3.63
CA ASN A 65 -15.12 1.77 4.47
C ASN A 65 -15.06 0.49 3.62
N SER A 66 -14.35 -0.50 4.12
CA SER A 66 -14.30 -1.85 3.56
C SER A 66 -14.13 -2.86 4.69
N ALA A 67 -14.58 -4.08 4.47
CA ALA A 67 -14.32 -5.20 5.36
C ALA A 67 -13.24 -6.08 4.76
N VAL A 68 -12.20 -6.38 5.53
CA VAL A 68 -11.11 -7.26 5.09
C VAL A 68 -11.29 -8.64 5.71
N GLU A 69 -11.55 -9.65 4.88
CA GLU A 69 -11.45 -11.05 5.31
C GLU A 69 -9.98 -11.45 5.34
N ILE A 70 -9.53 -12.02 6.45
CA ILE A 70 -8.16 -12.51 6.62
C ILE A 70 -8.19 -13.99 6.92
N ARG A 71 -7.46 -14.78 6.13
CA ARG A 71 -7.14 -16.18 6.39
C ARG A 71 -5.64 -16.35 6.48
N ALA A 72 -5.17 -17.28 7.29
CA ALA A 72 -3.74 -17.62 7.32
C ALA A 72 -3.52 -19.10 7.64
N VAL A 73 -2.43 -19.64 7.09
CA VAL A 73 -1.91 -20.97 7.37
C VAL A 73 -0.37 -20.89 7.43
N HIS A 74 0.29 -21.89 8.02
CA HIS A 74 1.75 -21.95 8.03
C HIS A 74 2.28 -23.37 7.88
N ASP A 75 3.52 -23.49 7.37
CA ASP A 75 4.21 -24.78 7.21
C ASP A 75 5.38 -24.94 8.23
N GLY A 76 5.51 -24.01 9.17
CA GLY A 76 6.60 -23.97 10.15
C GLY A 76 7.81 -23.14 9.71
N LYS A 77 7.90 -22.78 8.44
CA LYS A 77 8.94 -21.94 7.85
C LYS A 77 8.36 -20.67 7.24
N TRP A 78 7.23 -20.80 6.58
CA TRP A 78 6.47 -19.74 5.96
C TRP A 78 5.09 -19.63 6.58
N VAL A 79 4.59 -18.41 6.68
CA VAL A 79 3.18 -18.12 6.89
C VAL A 79 2.61 -17.57 5.60
N TYR A 80 1.42 -18.02 5.28
CA TYR A 80 0.66 -17.63 4.11
C TYR A 80 -0.58 -16.91 4.57
N PHE A 81 -0.80 -15.70 4.06
CA PHE A 81 -1.99 -14.91 4.31
C PHE A 81 -2.79 -14.76 3.03
N ARG A 82 -4.11 -14.77 3.17
CA ARG A 82 -5.03 -14.36 2.14
C ARG A 82 -5.90 -13.24 2.69
N PHE A 83 -5.82 -12.08 2.04
CA PHE A 83 -6.62 -10.90 2.32
C PHE A 83 -7.62 -10.73 1.19
N THR A 84 -8.91 -10.55 1.53
CA THR A 84 -9.94 -10.25 0.55
C THR A 84 -10.73 -9.05 1.04
N TRP A 85 -10.88 -8.03 0.21
CA TRP A 85 -11.63 -6.83 0.57
C TRP A 85 -12.52 -6.36 -0.56
N GLU A 86 -13.61 -5.69 -0.21
CA GLU A 86 -14.49 -5.05 -1.18
C GLU A 86 -13.85 -3.78 -1.71
N ASP A 87 -13.82 -3.69 -3.04
CA ASP A 87 -13.34 -2.55 -3.79
C ASP A 87 -14.15 -2.49 -5.09
N PRO A 88 -15.02 -1.50 -5.25
CA PRO A 88 -15.95 -1.46 -6.37
C PRO A 88 -15.27 -1.27 -7.73
N THR A 89 -14.04 -0.74 -7.72
CA THR A 89 -13.27 -0.44 -8.92
C THR A 89 -11.91 -1.14 -8.87
N ARG A 90 -11.38 -1.47 -10.03
CA ARG A 90 -9.99 -1.91 -10.19
C ARG A 90 -9.20 -0.71 -10.67
N SER A 91 -8.47 -0.06 -9.79
CA SER A 91 -7.77 1.18 -10.12
C SER A 91 -6.28 0.95 -10.26
N LEU A 92 -5.77 1.18 -11.46
CA LEU A 92 -4.36 0.98 -11.82
C LEU A 92 -3.66 2.27 -12.22
N LYS A 93 -4.40 3.35 -12.39
CA LYS A 93 -3.89 4.65 -12.81
C LYS A 93 -2.97 5.21 -11.72
N HIS A 94 -1.67 5.20 -11.95
CA HIS A 94 -0.69 5.83 -11.07
C HIS A 94 -0.13 7.06 -11.79
N LEU A 95 -0.75 8.22 -11.55
CA LEU A 95 -0.31 9.52 -12.08
C LEU A 95 -0.01 9.46 -13.59
N PRO A 96 -0.99 9.08 -14.43
CA PRO A 96 -0.77 8.98 -15.87
C PRO A 96 -0.42 10.35 -16.47
N LEU A 97 0.32 10.32 -17.56
CA LEU A 97 0.64 11.53 -18.31
C LEU A 97 -0.24 11.64 -19.55
N VAL A 98 -0.79 12.82 -19.77
CA VAL A 98 -1.59 13.16 -20.95
C VAL A 98 -0.86 14.23 -21.75
N LYS A 99 -0.74 14.00 -23.07
CA LYS A 99 -0.18 15.00 -23.98
C LYS A 99 -1.21 16.03 -24.35
N ARG A 100 -0.95 17.30 -24.05
CA ARG A 100 -1.74 18.46 -24.45
C ARG A 100 -1.00 19.28 -25.52
N GLU A 101 -1.60 20.35 -25.99
CA GLU A 101 -0.99 21.23 -27.02
C GLU A 101 0.31 21.88 -26.53
N ASP A 102 0.38 22.21 -25.24
CA ASP A 102 1.51 22.83 -24.58
C ASP A 102 2.55 21.86 -24.01
N GLY A 103 2.31 20.54 -24.11
CA GLY A 103 3.20 19.49 -23.61
C GLY A 103 2.52 18.40 -22.81
N TRP A 104 3.32 17.65 -22.06
CA TRP A 104 2.84 16.56 -21.23
C TRP A 104 2.42 17.07 -19.84
N HIS A 105 1.29 16.58 -19.37
CA HIS A 105 0.75 16.89 -18.05
C HIS A 105 0.56 15.62 -17.25
N VAL A 106 1.06 15.61 -16.03
CA VAL A 106 0.75 14.58 -15.04
C VAL A 106 -0.70 14.81 -14.58
N LEU A 107 -1.54 13.78 -14.68
CA LEU A 107 -2.88 13.85 -14.14
C LEU A 107 -2.83 13.65 -12.62
N HIS A 108 -3.33 14.63 -11.90
CA HIS A 108 -3.38 14.62 -10.43
C HIS A 108 -4.48 15.55 -9.93
N ASP A 109 -4.93 15.34 -8.71
CA ASP A 109 -5.79 16.27 -7.95
C ASP A 109 -4.96 16.97 -6.86
N ARG A 110 -4.34 16.20 -5.97
CA ARG A 110 -3.61 16.73 -4.80
C ARG A 110 -2.26 16.04 -4.55
N TYR A 111 -1.65 15.53 -5.60
CA TYR A 111 -0.41 14.74 -5.47
C TYR A 111 0.72 15.53 -4.81
N ASP A 112 0.88 16.81 -5.16
CA ASP A 112 1.88 17.72 -4.59
C ASP A 112 1.76 17.87 -3.06
N ARG A 113 0.57 17.60 -2.51
CA ARG A 113 0.29 17.58 -1.07
C ARG A 113 0.32 16.17 -0.47
N ALA A 114 0.74 15.18 -1.26
CA ALA A 114 0.69 13.76 -0.95
C ALA A 114 -0.71 13.32 -0.46
N ASP A 115 -1.74 13.78 -1.12
CA ASP A 115 -3.15 13.55 -0.79
C ASP A 115 -3.97 13.18 -2.03
N GLU A 116 -3.31 12.61 -3.03
CA GLU A 116 -3.93 12.20 -4.28
C GLU A 116 -5.06 11.21 -4.03
N ARG A 117 -6.22 11.46 -4.65
CA ARG A 117 -7.43 10.66 -4.46
C ARG A 117 -8.16 10.36 -5.76
N ALA A 118 -7.58 10.75 -6.88
CA ALA A 118 -8.20 10.62 -8.19
C ALA A 118 -7.41 9.70 -9.11
N PHE A 119 -6.12 9.99 -9.28
CA PHE A 119 -5.26 9.31 -10.25
C PHE A 119 -4.17 8.52 -9.55
N PHE A 120 -4.57 7.62 -8.66
CA PHE A 120 -3.65 6.71 -8.00
C PHE A 120 -4.07 5.25 -8.16
N GLU A 121 -3.16 4.34 -7.87
CA GLU A 121 -3.40 2.90 -7.92
C GLU A 121 -4.02 2.38 -6.62
N ASP A 122 -4.75 1.27 -6.70
CA ASP A 122 -5.19 0.54 -5.51
C ASP A 122 -4.01 -0.02 -4.75
N LYS A 123 -4.13 0.00 -3.41
CA LYS A 123 -3.09 -0.52 -2.53
C LYS A 123 -3.69 -1.22 -1.32
N PHE A 124 -2.89 -2.07 -0.75
CA PHE A 124 -3.15 -2.70 0.53
C PHE A 124 -1.92 -2.57 1.43
N ALA A 125 -2.12 -2.37 2.70
CA ALA A 125 -1.05 -2.40 3.68
C ALA A 125 -1.41 -3.28 4.88
N ALA A 126 -0.42 -4.04 5.37
CA ALA A 126 -0.47 -4.72 6.65
C ALA A 126 0.70 -4.25 7.51
N LEU A 127 0.39 -3.64 8.65
CA LEU A 127 1.39 -3.27 9.67
C LEU A 127 1.46 -4.38 10.69
N ILE A 128 2.66 -4.86 10.99
CA ILE A 128 2.91 -5.88 12.00
C ILE A 128 3.91 -5.41 13.05
N THR A 129 3.72 -5.85 14.27
CA THR A 129 4.64 -5.57 15.39
C THR A 129 4.52 -6.63 16.49
N ASN A 130 5.61 -6.81 17.25
CA ASN A 130 5.63 -7.61 18.46
C ASN A 130 5.53 -6.76 19.74
N LEU A 131 5.13 -5.50 19.62
CA LEU A 131 4.89 -4.65 20.79
C LEU A 131 3.79 -5.26 21.69
N PRO A 132 4.02 -5.34 23.01
CA PRO A 132 3.08 -5.98 23.93
C PRO A 132 1.85 -5.10 24.26
N ILE A 133 1.70 -3.97 23.59
CA ILE A 133 0.61 -3.02 23.81
C ILE A 133 -0.33 -2.98 22.62
N VAL A 134 -1.62 -2.82 22.89
CA VAL A 134 -2.63 -2.55 21.86
C VAL A 134 -2.62 -1.06 21.57
N ILE A 135 -2.20 -0.69 20.38
CA ILE A 135 -2.22 0.69 19.90
C ILE A 135 -3.36 0.79 18.89
N PRO A 136 -4.35 1.67 19.08
CA PRO A 136 -5.36 1.91 18.06
C PRO A 136 -4.72 2.38 16.76
N GLY A 137 -5.16 1.84 15.62
CA GLY A 137 -4.56 2.11 14.31
C GLY A 137 -4.54 3.60 13.93
N ASP A 138 -5.50 4.38 14.41
CA ASP A 138 -5.56 5.84 14.21
C ASP A 138 -4.64 6.64 15.16
N HIS A 139 -3.95 5.96 16.09
CA HIS A 139 -3.06 6.54 17.08
C HIS A 139 -1.62 6.03 17.03
N THR A 140 -1.26 5.25 16.04
CA THR A 140 0.09 4.66 15.90
C THR A 140 1.20 5.71 15.74
N TYR A 141 0.86 6.94 15.43
CA TYR A 141 1.79 8.05 15.23
C TYR A 141 1.92 9.00 16.42
N ARG A 142 1.32 8.67 17.56
CA ARG A 142 1.41 9.54 18.76
C ARG A 142 2.83 9.61 19.30
N GLY A 143 3.18 10.80 19.77
CA GLY A 143 4.48 11.09 20.38
C GLY A 143 5.60 11.32 19.39
N GLY A 144 5.30 11.45 18.11
CA GLY A 144 6.26 11.91 17.10
C GLY A 144 6.74 13.34 17.35
N PRO A 145 7.70 13.84 16.57
CA PRO A 145 8.16 15.21 16.68
C PRO A 145 6.97 16.17 16.48
N THR A 146 7.10 17.34 17.05
CA THR A 146 6.12 18.42 16.89
C THR A 146 5.89 18.67 15.40
N PRO A 147 4.64 18.80 14.95
CA PRO A 147 4.34 19.19 13.59
C PRO A 147 5.13 20.43 13.18
N ILE A 148 5.51 20.49 11.91
CA ILE A 148 6.24 21.63 11.36
C ILE A 148 5.36 22.88 11.49
N ALA A 149 5.82 23.85 12.25
CA ALA A 149 5.11 25.12 12.43
C ALA A 149 4.88 25.80 11.07
N ASP A 150 3.81 26.57 10.98
CA ASP A 150 3.45 27.39 9.81
C ASP A 150 3.18 26.61 8.51
N LYS A 151 3.06 25.28 8.58
CA LYS A 151 2.68 24.45 7.44
C LYS A 151 1.25 23.93 7.60
N PRO A 152 0.51 23.80 6.50
CA PRO A 152 -0.80 23.14 6.53
C PRO A 152 -0.71 21.76 7.19
N GLY A 153 -1.67 21.42 8.02
CA GLY A 153 -1.65 20.21 8.85
C GLY A 153 -1.33 18.93 8.13
N THR A 154 -1.73 18.78 6.86
CA THR A 154 -1.45 17.60 6.05
C THR A 154 0.04 17.34 5.82
N LEU A 155 0.86 18.36 5.59
CA LEU A 155 2.31 18.19 5.39
C LEU A 155 3.07 18.06 6.71
N SER A 156 2.63 18.79 7.75
CA SER A 156 3.33 18.80 9.04
C SER A 156 2.99 17.61 9.94
N GLN A 157 1.95 16.84 9.65
CA GLN A 157 1.45 15.77 10.52
C GLN A 157 1.58 14.37 9.93
N ARG A 158 2.07 14.23 8.71
CA ARG A 158 2.16 12.92 8.04
C ARG A 158 3.33 12.09 8.52
N GLY A 159 3.13 10.78 8.51
CA GLY A 159 4.18 9.82 8.79
C GLY A 159 4.79 9.91 10.18
N LEU A 160 4.04 10.41 11.16
CA LEU A 160 4.50 10.56 12.55
C LEU A 160 4.43 9.24 13.34
N HIS A 161 4.52 8.12 12.69
CA HIS A 161 4.58 6.81 13.32
C HIS A 161 5.94 6.62 13.98
N LEU A 162 5.96 5.97 15.13
CA LEU A 162 7.18 5.67 15.86
C LEU A 162 7.06 4.33 16.60
N THR A 163 8.20 3.75 16.90
CA THR A 163 8.30 2.64 17.83
C THR A 163 8.45 3.17 19.26
N SER A 164 8.04 2.37 20.24
CA SER A 164 8.10 2.76 21.65
C SER A 164 9.51 2.72 22.24
N ALA A 165 10.43 2.01 21.62
CA ALA A 165 11.81 1.83 22.11
C ALA A 165 12.78 1.63 20.93
N PRO A 166 14.07 1.96 21.11
CA PRO A 166 15.10 1.62 20.14
C PRO A 166 15.16 0.10 19.88
N GLY A 167 15.33 -0.26 18.61
CA GLY A 167 15.43 -1.66 18.20
C GLY A 167 14.09 -2.41 18.11
N VAL A 168 12.97 -1.73 18.38
CA VAL A 168 11.63 -2.28 18.15
C VAL A 168 11.10 -1.75 16.83
N ALA A 169 10.94 -2.63 15.86
CA ALA A 169 10.41 -2.25 14.55
C ALA A 169 8.91 -2.48 14.46
N MET A 170 8.29 -1.66 13.63
CA MET A 170 6.99 -1.93 13.01
C MET A 170 7.24 -2.15 11.53
N GLU A 171 6.93 -3.32 11.02
CA GLU A 171 7.07 -3.66 9.61
C GLU A 171 5.75 -3.41 8.89
N VAL A 172 5.81 -2.81 7.72
CA VAL A 172 4.64 -2.57 6.87
C VAL A 172 4.83 -3.24 5.53
N TRP A 173 4.02 -4.24 5.26
CA TRP A 173 3.90 -4.79 3.93
C TRP A 173 2.97 -3.91 3.12
N GLN A 174 3.42 -3.48 1.97
CA GLN A 174 2.59 -2.68 1.08
C GLN A 174 2.56 -3.30 -0.32
N TRP A 175 1.38 -3.71 -0.71
CA TRP A 175 1.07 -4.08 -2.08
C TRP A 175 0.54 -2.85 -2.82
N LYS A 176 0.97 -2.64 -4.06
CA LYS A 176 0.58 -1.53 -4.94
C LYS A 176 0.33 -2.07 -6.33
N ALA A 177 -0.88 -1.89 -6.85
CA ALA A 177 -1.31 -2.59 -8.07
C ALA A 177 -0.37 -2.35 -9.27
N SER A 178 -0.09 -1.12 -9.64
CA SER A 178 0.72 -0.78 -10.83
C SER A 178 2.22 -0.68 -10.56
N SER A 179 2.61 -0.37 -9.31
CA SER A 179 4.02 -0.24 -8.93
C SER A 179 4.70 -1.59 -8.68
N GLY A 180 4.23 -2.65 -9.30
CA GLY A 180 4.81 -3.98 -9.27
C GLY A 180 4.01 -5.03 -8.49
N GLY A 181 2.91 -4.67 -7.81
CA GLY A 181 2.09 -5.60 -7.03
C GLY A 181 1.48 -6.72 -7.88
N LEU A 182 0.95 -6.39 -9.04
CA LEU A 182 0.46 -7.38 -10.02
C LEU A 182 1.58 -8.23 -10.65
N ARG A 183 2.84 -7.93 -10.38
CA ARG A 183 4.04 -8.68 -10.76
C ARG A 183 4.63 -9.45 -9.57
N GLY A 184 3.87 -9.62 -8.49
CA GLY A 184 4.27 -10.39 -7.32
C GLY A 184 5.07 -9.63 -6.26
N ARG A 185 5.18 -8.29 -6.39
CA ARG A 185 5.96 -7.47 -5.48
C ARG A 185 5.15 -7.06 -4.24
N ILE A 186 5.80 -7.18 -3.10
CA ILE A 186 5.39 -6.58 -1.83
C ILE A 186 6.53 -5.70 -1.32
N ASP A 187 6.27 -4.42 -1.08
CA ASP A 187 7.25 -3.55 -0.43
C ASP A 187 7.28 -3.82 1.07
N LYS A 188 8.47 -3.87 1.65
CA LYS A 188 8.68 -3.95 3.09
C LYS A 188 9.15 -2.59 3.60
N ASN A 189 8.23 -1.82 4.12
CA ASN A 189 8.52 -0.56 4.75
C ASN A 189 8.57 -0.76 6.28
N HIS A 190 9.16 0.19 6.97
CA HIS A 190 9.28 0.15 8.43
C HIS A 190 8.84 1.48 9.04
N PHE A 191 8.45 1.45 10.29
CA PHE A 191 8.36 2.64 11.11
C PHE A 191 9.36 2.55 12.24
N ASP A 192 10.17 3.59 12.37
CA ASP A 192 11.11 3.76 13.45
C ASP A 192 10.82 5.10 14.16
N ARG A 193 11.62 5.44 15.15
CA ARG A 193 11.50 6.71 15.84
C ARG A 193 11.66 7.86 14.85
N PRO A 194 10.72 8.82 14.81
CA PRO A 194 10.84 9.97 13.94
C PRO A 194 12.10 10.77 14.23
N ALA A 195 12.83 11.12 13.18
CA ALA A 195 13.93 12.09 13.27
C ALA A 195 13.37 13.52 13.25
N ASP A 196 14.16 14.48 13.75
CA ASP A 196 13.83 15.89 13.60
C ASP A 196 13.78 16.27 12.11
N PRO A 197 12.83 17.14 11.71
CA PRO A 197 12.74 17.54 10.32
C PRO A 197 13.99 18.32 9.88
N THR A 198 14.44 18.03 8.67
CA THR A 198 15.53 18.78 8.04
C THR A 198 15.10 20.21 7.69
N ARG A 199 16.06 21.08 7.35
CA ARG A 199 15.77 22.44 6.91
C ARG A 199 14.86 22.47 5.68
N ALA A 200 15.08 21.59 4.69
CA ALA A 200 14.27 21.48 3.49
C ALA A 200 12.84 21.02 3.83
N GLN A 201 12.68 20.05 4.75
CA GLN A 201 11.38 19.61 5.24
C GLN A 201 10.65 20.71 6.01
N THR A 202 11.36 21.46 6.85
CA THR A 202 10.80 22.62 7.57
C THR A 202 10.39 23.72 6.59
N ALA A 203 11.15 23.95 5.53
CA ALA A 203 10.80 24.89 4.47
C ALA A 203 9.63 24.42 3.59
N GLY A 204 9.26 23.15 3.68
CA GLY A 204 8.19 22.55 2.85
C GLY A 204 8.63 22.23 1.42
N GLU A 205 9.94 22.21 1.16
CA GLU A 205 10.53 21.81 -0.12
C GLU A 205 10.50 20.29 -0.31
N VAL A 206 10.54 19.55 0.81
CA VAL A 206 10.50 18.10 0.85
C VAL A 206 9.47 17.65 1.89
N LEU A 207 8.72 16.61 1.57
CA LEU A 207 7.72 16.03 2.47
C LEU A 207 8.39 15.43 3.72
N TYR A 208 7.96 15.86 4.91
CA TYR A 208 8.36 15.21 6.15
C TYR A 208 7.58 13.91 6.35
N ARG A 209 8.28 12.80 6.43
CA ARG A 209 7.70 11.45 6.56
C ARG A 209 7.71 10.89 7.98
N GLY A 210 8.19 11.64 8.95
CA GLY A 210 8.31 11.17 10.35
C GLY A 210 9.25 9.98 10.44
N GLY A 211 8.79 8.92 11.09
CA GLY A 211 9.55 7.68 11.24
C GLY A 211 9.36 6.65 10.12
N TYR A 212 8.67 6.99 9.06
CA TYR A 212 8.46 6.07 7.95
C TYR A 212 9.72 5.89 7.11
N ILE A 213 10.14 4.65 6.99
CA ILE A 213 11.30 4.21 6.20
C ILE A 213 10.78 3.37 5.04
N PRO A 214 10.84 3.88 3.80
CA PRO A 214 10.42 3.11 2.64
C PRO A 214 11.35 1.94 2.38
N ASP A 215 10.86 0.94 1.67
CA ASP A 215 11.67 -0.16 1.16
C ASP A 215 12.83 0.38 0.33
N SER A 216 14.06 0.15 0.77
CA SER A 216 15.28 0.65 0.11
C SER A 216 15.44 0.15 -1.34
N ARG A 217 14.81 -0.96 -1.69
CA ARG A 217 14.86 -1.54 -3.04
C ARG A 217 13.80 -0.95 -3.98
N ALA A 218 12.77 -0.28 -3.45
CA ALA A 218 11.67 0.23 -4.25
C ALA A 218 12.15 1.12 -5.39
N THR A 219 13.03 2.07 -5.11
CA THR A 219 13.53 3.05 -6.07
C THR A 219 14.40 2.47 -7.20
N SER A 220 14.93 1.25 -7.02
CA SER A 220 15.67 0.54 -8.06
C SER A 220 14.79 -0.35 -8.94
N LEU A 221 13.57 -0.62 -8.53
CA LEU A 221 12.67 -1.57 -9.17
C LEU A 221 11.50 -0.91 -9.89
N TYR A 222 11.05 0.22 -9.39
CA TYR A 222 10.00 1.01 -10.03
C TYR A 222 10.12 2.50 -9.67
N GLY A 223 9.46 3.35 -10.41
CA GLY A 223 9.43 4.79 -10.14
C GLY A 223 8.49 5.54 -11.07
N ASP A 224 8.37 6.83 -10.83
CA ASP A 224 7.54 7.71 -11.63
C ASP A 224 8.19 8.03 -12.97
N ASN A 225 7.39 8.06 -14.02
CA ASN A 225 7.81 8.41 -15.38
C ASN A 225 7.95 9.94 -15.59
N PHE A 226 8.11 10.68 -14.52
CA PHE A 226 8.33 12.12 -14.54
C PHE A 226 9.23 12.53 -13.38
N GLU A 227 9.79 13.73 -13.44
CA GLU A 227 10.58 14.25 -12.32
C GLU A 227 9.67 14.82 -11.24
N ALA A 228 9.98 14.49 -9.98
CA ALA A 228 9.27 15.07 -8.85
C ALA A 228 9.41 16.58 -8.84
N GLN A 229 8.30 17.28 -8.62
CA GLN A 229 8.24 18.72 -8.58
C GLN A 229 8.13 19.22 -7.14
N PRO A 230 8.56 20.46 -6.87
CA PRO A 230 8.21 21.17 -5.63
C PRO A 230 6.68 21.24 -5.46
N VAL A 231 6.23 21.47 -4.23
CA VAL A 231 4.81 21.71 -3.95
C VAL A 231 4.24 22.79 -4.87
N GLY A 232 3.14 22.48 -5.56
CA GLY A 232 2.50 23.36 -6.55
C GLY A 232 3.17 23.37 -7.93
N GLY A 233 4.19 22.56 -8.18
CA GLY A 233 4.91 22.52 -9.46
C GLY A 233 4.22 21.69 -10.56
N TYR A 234 3.18 20.92 -10.25
CA TYR A 234 2.51 20.01 -11.18
C TYR A 234 1.48 20.67 -12.10
N GLU A 235 1.21 21.93 -11.93
CA GLU A 235 0.32 22.72 -12.79
C GLU A 235 0.89 22.99 -14.19
N ARG A 236 2.20 22.80 -14.36
CA ARG A 236 2.91 23.06 -15.62
C ARG A 236 3.18 21.78 -16.38
N PRO A 237 3.43 21.87 -17.69
CA PRO A 237 3.90 20.73 -18.45
C PRO A 237 5.15 20.11 -17.86
N ILE A 238 5.16 18.79 -17.72
CA ILE A 238 6.30 18.00 -17.19
C ILE A 238 6.59 16.92 -18.21
N PRO A 239 7.73 16.96 -18.92
CA PRO A 239 8.05 15.91 -19.87
C PRO A 239 8.21 14.56 -19.13
N PRO A 240 7.73 13.46 -19.75
CA PRO A 240 8.02 12.14 -19.22
C PRO A 240 9.53 11.85 -19.29
N LYS A 241 10.04 11.05 -18.37
CA LYS A 241 11.43 10.55 -18.43
C LYS A 241 11.65 9.67 -19.65
N ARG A 242 10.62 8.89 -19.97
CA ARG A 242 10.65 7.90 -21.02
C ARG A 242 9.36 7.93 -21.85
N LEU A 243 9.51 7.71 -23.15
CA LEU A 243 8.41 7.54 -24.07
C LEU A 243 8.32 6.08 -24.52
N PRO A 244 7.13 5.55 -24.82
CA PRO A 244 6.98 4.20 -25.34
C PRO A 244 7.71 4.04 -26.69
N THR A 245 8.35 2.90 -26.90
CA THR A 245 8.93 2.54 -28.20
C THR A 245 7.84 2.38 -29.26
N ASP A 246 6.70 1.83 -28.87
CA ASP A 246 5.47 1.75 -29.65
C ASP A 246 4.31 2.33 -28.81
N TRP A 247 3.97 3.59 -29.09
CA TRP A 247 2.91 4.26 -28.33
C TRP A 247 1.52 3.65 -28.58
N LYS A 248 1.27 3.10 -29.79
CA LYS A 248 -0.01 2.45 -30.11
C LYS A 248 -0.19 1.16 -29.34
N ALA A 249 0.85 0.33 -29.25
CA ALA A 249 0.83 -0.87 -28.45
C ALA A 249 0.68 -0.55 -26.94
N THR A 250 1.40 0.45 -26.46
CA THR A 250 1.27 0.91 -25.07
C THR A 250 -0.15 1.43 -24.79
N TYR A 251 -0.70 2.27 -25.68
CA TYR A 251 -2.08 2.77 -25.53
C TYR A 251 -3.10 1.63 -25.55
N ALA A 252 -2.93 0.66 -26.44
CA ALA A 252 -3.79 -0.53 -26.48
C ALA A 252 -3.72 -1.35 -25.17
N ALA A 253 -2.56 -1.41 -24.56
CA ALA A 253 -2.37 -2.11 -23.27
C ALA A 253 -3.06 -1.43 -22.10
N LEU A 254 -3.38 -0.13 -22.18
CA LEU A 254 -4.19 0.55 -21.16
C LEU A 254 -5.64 0.06 -21.15
N GLY A 255 -6.09 -0.58 -22.23
CA GLY A 255 -7.48 -1.00 -22.39
C GLY A 255 -8.39 0.18 -22.76
N LYS A 256 -9.64 0.18 -22.24
CA LYS A 256 -10.50 1.34 -22.35
C LYS A 256 -9.94 2.45 -21.46
N VAL A 257 -9.40 3.49 -22.07
CA VAL A 257 -8.92 4.65 -21.34
C VAL A 257 -10.10 5.50 -20.89
N ASP A 258 -10.36 5.50 -19.61
CA ASP A 258 -11.32 6.38 -18.97
C ASP A 258 -10.56 7.15 -17.87
N LEU A 259 -10.55 8.46 -17.97
CA LEU A 259 -9.79 9.32 -17.06
C LEU A 259 -10.65 9.93 -15.96
N GLU A 260 -11.90 9.51 -15.85
CA GLU A 260 -12.72 9.86 -14.69
C GLU A 260 -12.21 9.11 -13.46
N PRO A 261 -12.03 9.79 -12.33
CA PRO A 261 -11.40 9.21 -11.12
C PRO A 261 -12.05 7.92 -10.63
N ASP A 262 -13.39 7.90 -10.58
CA ASP A 262 -14.15 6.77 -10.04
C ASP A 262 -14.41 5.65 -11.06
N GLN A 263 -13.77 5.70 -12.23
CA GLN A 263 -13.89 4.67 -13.26
C GLN A 263 -12.74 3.67 -13.14
N GLY A 264 -13.08 2.42 -12.87
CA GLY A 264 -12.14 1.33 -12.81
C GLY A 264 -11.54 0.96 -14.16
N ASP A 265 -10.40 0.31 -14.12
CA ASP A 265 -9.69 -0.14 -15.31
C ASP A 265 -10.16 -1.52 -15.77
N SER A 266 -10.19 -1.75 -17.08
CA SER A 266 -10.62 -3.02 -17.68
C SER A 266 -9.78 -4.20 -17.22
N GLU A 267 -10.36 -5.39 -17.19
CA GLU A 267 -9.61 -6.62 -17.01
C GLU A 267 -8.53 -6.73 -18.11
N GLY A 268 -7.31 -7.12 -17.71
CA GLY A 268 -6.16 -7.20 -18.62
C GLY A 268 -5.47 -5.86 -18.91
N SER A 269 -6.04 -4.72 -18.55
CA SER A 269 -5.36 -3.44 -18.72
C SER A 269 -4.11 -3.35 -17.85
N ARG A 270 -3.12 -2.57 -18.35
CA ARG A 270 -1.81 -2.41 -17.75
C ARG A 270 -1.40 -0.94 -17.76
N TRP A 271 -1.20 -0.35 -16.59
CA TRP A 271 -0.88 1.06 -16.41
C TRP A 271 0.59 1.29 -15.96
N TRP A 272 1.50 0.51 -16.50
CA TRP A 272 2.95 0.70 -16.35
C TRP A 272 3.68 0.39 -17.64
N MET A 273 4.87 0.93 -17.77
CA MET A 273 5.82 0.56 -18.84
C MET A 273 7.08 -0.05 -18.23
N THR A 274 7.70 -0.97 -18.94
CA THR A 274 9.02 -1.48 -18.60
C THR A 274 10.12 -0.69 -19.31
N MET A 275 11.37 -0.86 -18.86
CA MET A 275 12.52 -0.27 -19.53
C MET A 275 12.68 -0.77 -20.97
N ALA A 276 12.31 -2.03 -21.24
CA ALA A 276 12.38 -2.63 -22.59
C ALA A 276 11.31 -2.07 -23.55
N GLU A 277 10.19 -1.62 -23.02
CA GLU A 277 9.06 -1.06 -23.80
C GLU A 277 9.17 0.45 -24.00
N SER A 278 10.18 1.08 -23.45
CA SER A 278 10.32 2.53 -23.43
C SER A 278 11.74 2.98 -23.68
N GLU A 279 11.88 4.19 -24.17
CA GLU A 279 13.16 4.85 -24.43
C GLU A 279 13.21 6.23 -23.75
N PRO A 280 14.39 6.77 -23.46
CA PRO A 280 14.52 8.12 -22.93
C PRO A 280 13.75 9.13 -23.78
N TYR A 281 13.18 10.13 -23.13
CA TYR A 281 12.48 11.21 -23.81
C TYR A 281 13.36 11.86 -24.89
N SER A 282 12.78 12.10 -26.05
CA SER A 282 13.37 12.96 -27.08
C SER A 282 12.27 13.72 -27.84
N SER A 283 12.57 14.94 -28.28
CA SER A 283 11.64 15.76 -29.04
C SER A 283 11.18 15.12 -30.34
N ASP A 284 12.06 14.40 -31.04
CA ASP A 284 11.74 13.72 -32.30
C ASP A 284 10.74 12.58 -32.12
N ARG A 285 10.82 11.86 -30.98
CA ARG A 285 9.83 10.85 -30.63
C ARG A 285 8.53 11.47 -30.17
N ASP A 286 8.66 12.48 -29.34
CA ASP A 286 7.50 13.19 -28.82
C ASP A 286 6.64 13.74 -29.95
N ALA A 287 7.25 14.33 -31.00
CA ALA A 287 6.54 14.86 -32.16
C ALA A 287 5.70 13.81 -32.90
N ARG A 288 5.98 12.52 -32.74
CA ARG A 288 5.23 11.43 -33.39
C ARG A 288 4.04 10.94 -32.55
N ILE A 289 3.95 11.34 -31.31
CA ILE A 289 2.86 10.99 -30.41
C ILE A 289 1.82 12.11 -30.48
N PRO A 290 0.55 11.82 -30.80
CA PRO A 290 -0.47 12.86 -30.99
C PRO A 290 -0.87 13.52 -29.68
N VAL A 291 -1.38 14.75 -29.75
CA VAL A 291 -2.11 15.39 -28.66
C VAL A 291 -3.31 14.51 -28.28
N GLY A 292 -3.59 14.41 -27.00
CA GLY A 292 -4.59 13.50 -26.43
C GLY A 292 -4.05 12.11 -26.09
N ALA A 293 -2.80 11.78 -26.45
CA ALA A 293 -2.21 10.52 -26.07
C ALA A 293 -2.03 10.44 -24.54
N VAL A 294 -2.23 9.24 -24.01
CA VAL A 294 -2.04 8.91 -22.59
C VAL A 294 -0.94 7.85 -22.49
N ILE A 295 -0.04 8.03 -21.52
CA ILE A 295 0.97 7.03 -21.20
C ILE A 295 0.99 6.78 -19.68
N PRO A 296 1.45 5.60 -19.24
CA PRO A 296 1.59 5.31 -17.82
C PRO A 296 2.53 6.26 -17.10
N GLY A 297 2.16 6.66 -15.89
CA GLY A 297 3.05 7.38 -14.97
C GLY A 297 3.99 6.46 -14.21
N SER A 298 3.74 5.16 -14.21
CA SER A 298 4.58 4.16 -13.52
C SER A 298 5.56 3.48 -14.47
N LEU A 299 6.84 3.44 -14.07
CA LEU A 299 7.90 2.69 -14.76
C LEU A 299 8.35 1.51 -13.92
N ILE A 300 8.47 0.33 -14.54
CA ILE A 300 9.17 -0.82 -13.97
C ILE A 300 10.62 -0.75 -14.47
N LEU A 301 11.53 -0.41 -13.57
CA LEU A 301 12.92 -0.13 -13.86
C LEU A 301 13.76 -1.41 -14.00
N ALA A 302 13.42 -2.43 -13.21
CA ALA A 302 14.07 -3.72 -13.26
C ALA A 302 13.08 -4.83 -12.91
N GLU A 303 13.30 -6.01 -13.46
CA GLU A 303 12.71 -7.24 -12.93
C GLU A 303 13.31 -7.48 -11.54
N ASP A 304 12.51 -7.93 -10.60
CA ASP A 304 13.04 -8.45 -9.34
C ASP A 304 13.35 -9.94 -9.50
N PRO A 305 14.59 -10.32 -9.92
CA PRO A 305 14.92 -11.70 -10.26
C PRO A 305 14.86 -12.63 -9.06
N ALA A 306 14.87 -12.05 -7.87
CA ALA A 306 14.90 -12.81 -6.64
C ALA A 306 13.61 -12.72 -5.90
N GLN A 307 12.42 -12.41 -6.52
CA GLN A 307 11.23 -12.28 -5.70
C GLN A 307 11.62 -12.34 -4.22
N ARG A 308 11.61 -11.28 -3.46
CA ARG A 308 12.24 -11.27 -2.13
C ARG A 308 12.26 -12.64 -1.48
N ALA A 309 13.43 -13.13 -1.08
CA ALA A 309 13.57 -14.48 -0.53
C ALA A 309 12.70 -14.72 0.72
N ASP A 310 12.16 -13.65 1.30
CA ASP A 310 11.44 -13.62 2.59
C ASP A 310 9.98 -13.17 2.52
N ILE A 311 9.56 -12.46 1.45
CA ILE A 311 8.17 -12.07 1.21
C ILE A 311 7.86 -12.04 -0.28
N LYS A 312 6.68 -12.52 -0.65
CA LYS A 312 6.15 -12.52 -2.00
C LYS A 312 4.64 -12.53 -1.98
N GLY A 313 4.01 -12.10 -3.03
CA GLY A 313 2.56 -12.07 -3.10
C GLY A 313 2.03 -12.15 -4.52
N ALA A 314 0.74 -12.41 -4.64
CA ALA A 314 -0.01 -12.30 -5.87
C ALA A 314 -1.39 -11.75 -5.56
N ALA A 315 -1.96 -10.99 -6.49
CA ALA A 315 -3.27 -10.41 -6.29
C ALA A 315 -4.10 -10.45 -7.56
N ARG A 316 -5.41 -10.59 -7.37
CA ARG A 316 -6.41 -10.53 -8.44
C ARG A 316 -7.62 -9.73 -8.00
N TRP A 317 -8.14 -8.93 -8.91
CA TRP A 317 -9.43 -8.28 -8.75
C TRP A 317 -10.50 -9.05 -9.52
N GLY A 318 -11.66 -9.20 -8.92
CA GLY A 318 -12.81 -9.80 -9.58
C GLY A 318 -14.10 -9.54 -8.82
N VAL A 319 -15.15 -9.23 -9.54
CA VAL A 319 -16.50 -9.02 -9.00
C VAL A 319 -16.53 -8.02 -7.82
N GLY A 320 -15.85 -6.89 -7.99
CA GLY A 320 -15.83 -5.81 -6.98
C GLY A 320 -15.02 -6.13 -5.73
N LYS A 321 -14.01 -7.01 -5.85
CA LYS A 321 -13.13 -7.40 -4.73
C LYS A 321 -11.72 -7.64 -5.20
N TRP A 322 -10.77 -7.26 -4.36
CA TRP A 322 -9.40 -7.74 -4.44
C TRP A 322 -9.21 -8.97 -3.56
N THR A 323 -8.44 -9.92 -4.06
CA THR A 323 -7.83 -11.00 -3.27
C THR A 323 -6.33 -10.88 -3.40
N LEU A 324 -5.64 -10.74 -2.28
CA LEU A 324 -4.18 -10.67 -2.18
C LEU A 324 -3.69 -11.84 -1.34
N GLU A 325 -2.81 -12.64 -1.90
CA GLU A 325 -2.11 -13.72 -1.21
C GLU A 325 -0.66 -13.32 -0.96
N VAL A 326 -0.19 -13.51 0.26
CA VAL A 326 1.16 -13.14 0.69
C VAL A 326 1.80 -14.32 1.39
N ALA A 327 2.98 -14.72 0.98
CA ALA A 327 3.85 -15.63 1.72
C ALA A 327 4.98 -14.84 2.39
N ARG A 328 5.19 -15.04 3.68
CA ARG A 328 6.21 -14.39 4.50
C ARG A 328 6.94 -15.43 5.34
N ARG A 329 8.26 -15.34 5.41
CA ARG A 329 9.04 -16.19 6.33
C ARG A 329 8.66 -15.88 7.77
N LEU A 330 8.57 -16.92 8.60
CA LEU A 330 8.28 -16.77 10.04
C LEU A 330 9.46 -16.16 10.79
N ASP A 331 10.67 -16.62 10.44
CA ASP A 331 11.93 -16.12 10.96
C ASP A 331 12.33 -14.83 10.25
N ALA A 332 12.68 -13.83 10.99
CA ALA A 332 13.18 -12.57 10.47
C ALA A 332 14.11 -11.92 11.51
N GLU A 333 15.04 -11.13 11.02
CA GLU A 333 15.94 -10.33 11.84
C GLU A 333 15.62 -8.85 11.71
N TYR A 334 15.88 -8.09 12.75
CA TYR A 334 15.72 -6.64 12.75
C TYR A 334 16.34 -6.00 11.47
N PRO A 335 15.67 -5.08 10.79
CA PRO A 335 14.46 -4.35 11.19
C PRO A 335 13.12 -5.06 10.86
N ASP A 336 13.15 -6.25 10.34
CA ASP A 336 11.97 -7.07 10.10
C ASP A 336 11.40 -7.64 11.38
N VAL A 337 10.10 -7.93 11.39
CA VAL A 337 9.41 -8.47 12.56
C VAL A 337 9.26 -9.99 12.43
N PRO A 338 9.86 -10.81 13.32
CA PRO A 338 9.58 -12.25 13.33
C PRO A 338 8.11 -12.50 13.69
N ILE A 339 7.45 -13.37 12.93
CA ILE A 339 6.02 -13.66 13.13
C ILE A 339 5.88 -14.84 14.09
N GLY A 340 5.18 -14.61 15.19
CA GLY A 340 4.90 -15.59 16.23
C GLY A 340 3.55 -15.34 16.89
N SER A 341 3.23 -16.22 17.87
CA SER A 341 2.02 -16.04 18.70
C SER A 341 2.24 -14.85 19.63
N ASN A 342 1.73 -13.73 19.35
CA ASN A 342 1.72 -12.40 19.95
C ASN A 342 2.06 -11.29 18.98
N THR A 343 2.40 -11.61 17.74
CA THR A 343 2.48 -10.61 16.69
C THR A 343 1.10 -10.01 16.48
N ARG A 344 1.05 -8.71 16.40
CA ARG A 344 -0.17 -7.93 16.13
C ARG A 344 -0.15 -7.38 14.74
N MET A 345 -1.31 -7.37 14.10
CA MET A 345 -1.47 -6.92 12.72
C MET A 345 -2.60 -5.90 12.62
N TRP A 346 -2.35 -4.82 11.90
CA TRP A 346 -3.36 -3.90 11.38
C TRP A 346 -3.37 -3.97 9.87
N VAL A 347 -4.52 -3.71 9.26
CA VAL A 347 -4.67 -3.67 7.80
C VAL A 347 -5.28 -2.36 7.35
N ALA A 348 -4.97 -1.95 6.14
CA ALA A 348 -5.51 -0.75 5.50
C ALA A 348 -5.72 -0.97 4.01
N VAL A 349 -6.83 -0.48 3.50
CA VAL A 349 -7.22 -0.49 2.09
C VAL A 349 -7.13 0.93 1.55
N PHE A 350 -6.59 1.07 0.35
CA PHE A 350 -6.49 2.31 -0.40
C PHE A 350 -7.16 2.09 -1.76
N ASP A 351 -8.26 2.74 -1.99
CA ASP A 351 -8.92 2.77 -3.28
C ASP A 351 -8.49 4.05 -4.00
N HIS A 352 -7.78 3.91 -5.10
CA HIS A 352 -7.16 4.96 -5.95
C HIS A 352 -6.63 6.18 -5.18
N ALA A 353 -6.04 5.95 -4.01
CA ALA A 353 -5.59 7.01 -3.12
C ALA A 353 -4.13 6.87 -2.71
N GLN A 354 -3.41 8.02 -2.63
CA GLN A 354 -2.01 8.05 -2.23
C GLN A 354 -1.80 7.75 -0.75
N THR A 355 -2.55 8.41 0.13
CA THR A 355 -2.40 8.27 1.59
C THR A 355 -3.74 8.13 2.32
N TYR A 356 -4.84 8.38 1.64
CA TYR A 356 -6.17 8.37 2.24
C TYR A 356 -6.73 6.94 2.27
N HIS A 357 -6.28 6.17 3.26
CA HIS A 357 -6.64 4.77 3.45
C HIS A 357 -7.69 4.56 4.54
N THR A 358 -8.32 3.40 4.53
CA THR A 358 -9.18 2.98 5.65
C THR A 358 -8.35 2.74 6.91
N ARG A 359 -8.99 2.83 8.07
CA ARG A 359 -8.36 2.64 9.39
C ARG A 359 -8.91 1.39 10.06
N HIS A 360 -8.01 0.58 10.55
CA HIS A 360 -8.28 -0.56 11.40
C HIS A 360 -7.89 -0.20 12.84
N ILE A 361 -8.84 -0.12 13.75
CA ILE A 361 -8.61 0.43 15.09
C ILE A 361 -7.96 -0.58 16.01
N ARG A 362 -8.51 -1.79 16.11
CA ARG A 362 -8.01 -2.84 16.99
C ARG A 362 -7.12 -3.80 16.20
N PRO A 363 -5.92 -4.13 16.68
CA PRO A 363 -5.10 -5.12 16.01
C PRO A 363 -5.72 -6.51 16.08
N VAL A 364 -5.36 -7.33 15.12
CA VAL A 364 -5.54 -8.77 15.19
C VAL A 364 -4.30 -9.39 15.80
N ARG A 365 -4.47 -10.20 16.84
CA ARG A 365 -3.40 -11.03 17.39
C ARG A 365 -3.24 -12.29 16.55
N LEU A 366 -2.02 -12.60 16.15
CA LEU A 366 -1.71 -13.83 15.43
C LEU A 366 -1.41 -14.95 16.45
N GLU A 367 -1.95 -16.15 16.19
CA GLU A 367 -1.75 -17.33 17.04
C GLU A 367 -1.38 -18.52 16.17
N LEU A 368 -0.09 -18.86 16.15
CA LEU A 368 0.40 -20.05 15.42
C LEU A 368 -0.04 -21.33 16.15
N GLN A 369 -0.77 -22.19 15.45
CA GLN A 369 -1.16 -23.50 15.96
C GLN A 369 -0.07 -24.54 15.63
N ARG A 370 0.16 -25.47 16.55
CA ARG A 370 1.17 -26.53 16.40
C ARG A 370 0.70 -27.64 15.48
#